data_e434b7b99c63ece8253eb9a77e788029
#
_entry.id   e434b7b99c63ece8253eb9a77e788029
#
_cell.length_a   1.000
_cell.length_b   1.000
_cell.length_c   1.000
_cell.angle_alpha   90.00
_cell.angle_beta   90.00
_cell.angle_gamma   90.00
#
_symmetry.space_group_name_H-M   'P 1'
#
loop_
_entity.id
_entity.type
_entity.pdbx_description
1 polymer ?
#
loop_
_entity_poly.entity_id
_entity_poly.type
_entity_poly.pdbx_seq_one_letter_code
_entity_poly.pdbx_strand_id
1 'polypeptide(L)'
;MLFRFLELICYLPVMKCFLTFLFLFGLPASAQIQAPVPLPPVPSSRQLAWQQLEYYGFLHFTVNTFTDKEWGYGDEPESVFNPTDFDADQIVRTARDAGMTGLILTCKHHDGFCLWPSRYTEHSVKNSPWRGGKGDVVRDISDACRKYGLRFGVYLSPWDRNHKDYGSTAYVTYYRNQLRELLTNYGPISEVWFDGANGGDGYYGGAREKRIIDRKTYYGWKETWDLVRQLQPGAVMFSDVGPDIRWVGNENGFAGETCWSPYTPVGEDGGEPAPGDTRYKEGITGQPDGRYWLPAECDVSIRPGWFYHQAEDSLVKSAGQLFELYLHSVGRNGSLLLNVPPDRRGRIARQDSIALMEFRSLRDRAFGTNLAAGSAATASTVRGGSSSMSSLVARTS
;
A
#
# COMPACT_ATOMS: atom_id res chain seq x y z
N MET A 1 -68.22 -11.32 -53.13
CA MET A 1 -69.21 -10.29 -53.46
C MET A 1 -68.41 -9.02 -53.61
N LEU A 2 -68.10 -8.72 -54.82
CA LEU A 2 -68.62 -7.61 -55.68
C LEU A 2 -68.20 -6.24 -55.13
N PHE A 3 -67.61 -5.39 -55.81
CA PHE A 3 -67.42 -4.81 -57.15
C PHE A 3 -66.61 -3.51 -56.92
N ARG A 4 -65.53 -3.27 -57.66
CA ARG A 4 -65.39 -2.40 -58.83
C ARG A 4 -65.72 -0.91 -58.51
N PHE A 5 -65.00 0.11 -58.93
CA PHE A 5 -64.40 0.58 -60.21
C PHE A 5 -63.51 1.79 -59.92
N LEU A 6 -62.34 1.79 -60.46
CA LEU A 6 -61.76 2.72 -61.42
C LEU A 6 -62.47 4.09 -61.56
N GLU A 7 -61.68 5.15 -61.45
CA GLU A 7 -61.42 6.05 -62.61
C GLU A 7 -60.23 6.96 -62.37
N LEU A 8 -59.40 6.98 -63.36
CA LEU A 8 -58.37 7.92 -63.71
C LEU A 8 -58.92 9.31 -63.85
N ILE A 9 -58.18 10.34 -63.52
CA ILE A 9 -57.91 11.51 -64.39
C ILE A 9 -56.65 12.25 -63.98
N CYS A 10 -55.76 12.43 -64.93
CA CYS A 10 -54.59 13.28 -64.97
C CYS A 10 -54.84 14.73 -64.54
N TYR A 11 -53.90 15.36 -63.88
CA TYR A 11 -53.33 16.63 -64.32
C TYR A 11 -51.97 16.89 -63.68
N LEU A 12 -50.99 17.17 -64.50
CA LEU A 12 -49.63 17.66 -64.23
C LEU A 12 -49.63 19.11 -63.70
N PRO A 13 -48.46 19.70 -63.48
CA PRO A 13 -47.54 19.58 -62.35
C PRO A 13 -47.43 20.97 -61.65
N VAL A 14 -47.21 20.96 -60.34
CA VAL A 14 -46.62 22.09 -59.69
C VAL A 14 -45.40 21.60 -58.89
N MET A 15 -44.28 21.89 -59.50
CA MET A 15 -42.97 21.75 -58.94
C MET A 15 -42.82 22.66 -57.72
N LYS A 16 -43.03 22.15 -56.50
CA LYS A 16 -42.64 22.87 -55.29
C LYS A 16 -41.28 22.39 -54.92
N CYS A 17 -40.25 23.20 -55.20
CA CYS A 17 -38.92 23.10 -54.60
C CYS A 17 -39.08 23.17 -53.10
N PHE A 18 -39.01 22.00 -52.44
CA PHE A 18 -38.69 21.95 -51.05
C PHE A 18 -37.17 22.14 -50.93
N LEU A 19 -36.75 23.37 -50.65
CA LEU A 19 -35.44 23.66 -50.15
C LEU A 19 -35.36 22.97 -48.76
N THR A 20 -34.79 21.81 -48.72
CA THR A 20 -34.36 21.17 -47.49
C THR A 20 -33.17 21.98 -46.99
N PHE A 21 -33.40 22.92 -46.07
CA PHE A 21 -32.36 23.55 -45.29
C PHE A 21 -31.78 22.44 -44.38
N LEU A 22 -30.71 21.80 -44.85
CA LEU A 22 -29.82 20.98 -43.99
C LEU A 22 -29.17 22.00 -43.03
N PHE A 23 -29.76 22.17 -41.86
CA PHE A 23 -29.06 22.71 -40.73
C PHE A 23 -27.95 21.70 -40.37
N LEU A 24 -26.80 21.84 -40.95
CA LEU A 24 -25.55 21.32 -40.44
C LEU A 24 -25.36 22.01 -39.08
N PHE A 25 -25.89 21.41 -38.03
CA PHE A 25 -25.40 21.64 -36.71
C PHE A 25 -23.95 21.19 -36.72
N GLY A 26 -23.05 22.11 -36.99
CA GLY A 26 -21.65 21.97 -36.71
C GLY A 26 -21.55 21.71 -35.19
N LEU A 27 -21.57 20.45 -34.77
CA LEU A 27 -21.07 20.08 -33.45
C LEU A 27 -19.69 20.74 -33.39
N PRO A 28 -19.40 21.58 -32.38
CA PRO A 28 -18.05 22.04 -32.20
C PRO A 28 -17.23 20.74 -32.07
N ALA A 29 -16.43 20.45 -33.06
CA ALA A 29 -15.38 19.47 -32.94
C ALA A 29 -14.52 20.00 -31.78
N SER A 30 -14.80 19.53 -30.57
CA SER A 30 -13.90 19.72 -29.46
C SER A 30 -12.59 19.14 -29.96
N ALA A 31 -11.69 20.00 -30.46
CA ALA A 31 -10.37 19.60 -30.82
C ALA A 31 -9.81 18.94 -29.56
N GLN A 32 -9.79 17.62 -29.55
CA GLN A 32 -9.26 16.84 -28.45
C GLN A 32 -7.78 17.16 -28.42
N ILE A 33 -7.40 18.03 -27.49
CA ILE A 33 -6.02 18.46 -27.39
C ILE A 33 -5.25 17.19 -27.02
N GLN A 34 -4.44 16.73 -27.94
CA GLN A 34 -3.63 15.55 -27.73
C GLN A 34 -2.66 15.81 -26.57
N ALA A 35 -2.76 14.98 -25.53
CA ALA A 35 -1.84 15.08 -24.41
C ALA A 35 -0.39 14.91 -24.91
N PRO A 36 0.56 15.67 -24.38
CA PRO A 36 1.95 15.52 -24.77
C PRO A 36 2.47 14.11 -24.44
N VAL A 37 3.33 13.58 -25.30
CA VAL A 37 3.94 12.26 -25.09
C VAL A 37 4.61 12.21 -23.72
N PRO A 38 4.30 11.20 -22.87
CA PRO A 38 4.92 11.06 -21.56
C PRO A 38 6.45 10.93 -21.67
N LEU A 39 7.17 11.55 -20.74
CA LEU A 39 8.64 11.35 -20.62
C LEU A 39 8.89 10.19 -19.65
N PRO A 40 9.64 9.16 -20.04
CA PRO A 40 10.00 8.09 -19.13
C PRO A 40 10.93 8.57 -17.99
N PRO A 41 10.94 7.86 -16.83
CA PRO A 41 10.06 6.73 -16.53
C PRO A 41 8.62 7.18 -16.27
N VAL A 42 7.65 6.32 -16.62
CA VAL A 42 6.23 6.57 -16.37
C VAL A 42 5.67 5.52 -15.39
N PRO A 43 4.72 5.89 -14.53
CA PRO A 43 4.10 4.94 -13.61
C PRO A 43 3.25 3.90 -14.35
N SER A 44 3.23 2.70 -13.82
CA SER A 44 2.22 1.71 -14.17
C SER A 44 0.86 2.06 -13.55
N SER A 45 -0.22 1.45 -14.06
CA SER A 45 -1.57 1.66 -13.52
C SER A 45 -1.70 1.29 -12.03
N ARG A 46 -0.98 0.23 -11.59
CA ARG A 46 -0.98 -0.16 -10.17
C ARG A 46 -0.26 0.85 -9.28
N GLN A 47 0.84 1.44 -9.76
CA GLN A 47 1.54 2.50 -9.02
C GLN A 47 0.70 3.78 -8.92
N LEU A 48 -0.01 4.15 -9.98
CA LEU A 48 -0.96 5.27 -9.93
C LEU A 48 -2.09 5.00 -8.94
N ALA A 49 -2.67 3.79 -8.95
CA ALA A 49 -3.72 3.40 -8.02
C ALA A 49 -3.23 3.37 -6.57
N TRP A 50 -1.96 3.02 -6.35
CA TRP A 50 -1.34 3.06 -5.02
C TRP A 50 -1.07 4.50 -4.57
N GLN A 51 -0.53 5.38 -5.41
CA GLN A 51 -0.31 6.78 -5.06
C GLN A 51 -1.60 7.50 -4.65
N GLN A 52 -2.75 7.10 -5.17
CA GLN A 52 -4.07 7.63 -4.78
C GLN A 52 -4.49 7.19 -3.36
N LEU A 53 -3.82 6.22 -2.74
CA LEU A 53 -4.10 5.83 -1.36
C LEU A 53 -3.67 6.91 -0.38
N GLU A 54 -2.58 7.61 -0.64
CA GLU A 54 -1.97 8.67 0.15
C GLU A 54 -1.67 8.29 1.60
N TYR A 55 -2.69 7.83 2.35
CA TYR A 55 -2.63 7.54 3.78
C TYR A 55 -3.31 6.22 4.10
N TYR A 56 -2.58 5.28 4.66
CA TYR A 56 -3.06 3.96 5.05
C TYR A 56 -2.30 3.43 6.27
N GLY A 57 -2.76 2.32 6.85
CA GLY A 57 -2.28 1.85 8.13
C GLY A 57 -1.41 0.61 8.04
N PHE A 58 -0.53 0.48 9.03
CA PHE A 58 0.26 -0.72 9.28
C PHE A 58 -0.17 -1.31 10.62
N LEU A 59 -0.25 -2.63 10.71
CA LEU A 59 -0.64 -3.33 11.92
C LEU A 59 0.45 -4.32 12.33
N HIS A 60 1.24 -3.96 13.34
CA HIS A 60 2.20 -4.87 13.96
C HIS A 60 1.54 -5.60 15.12
N PHE A 61 1.32 -6.90 14.95
CA PHE A 61 0.62 -7.72 15.92
C PHE A 61 1.07 -9.17 15.81
N THR A 62 1.97 -9.63 16.70
CA THR A 62 2.46 -11.02 16.78
C THR A 62 2.69 -11.41 18.25
N VAL A 63 3.43 -12.46 18.51
CA VAL A 63 3.89 -12.83 19.86
C VAL A 63 4.65 -11.69 20.56
N ASN A 64 5.24 -10.76 19.80
CA ASN A 64 5.95 -9.60 20.33
C ASN A 64 5.04 -8.69 21.16
N THR A 65 3.78 -8.49 20.74
CA THR A 65 2.77 -7.76 21.52
C THR A 65 2.59 -8.35 22.92
N PHE A 66 2.71 -9.66 23.07
CA PHE A 66 2.48 -10.37 24.34
C PHE A 66 3.74 -10.53 25.19
N THR A 67 4.91 -10.44 24.56
CA THR A 67 6.21 -10.57 25.24
C THR A 67 6.88 -9.24 25.52
N ASP A 68 6.25 -8.13 25.10
CA ASP A 68 6.76 -6.78 25.28
C ASP A 68 8.11 -6.55 24.59
N LYS A 69 8.22 -7.07 23.35
CA LYS A 69 9.43 -6.99 22.53
C LYS A 69 9.13 -6.34 21.18
N GLU A 70 10.13 -5.67 20.61
CA GLU A 70 10.10 -5.21 19.23
C GLU A 70 10.52 -6.32 18.26
N TRP A 71 11.56 -7.05 18.60
CA TRP A 71 12.03 -8.20 17.84
C TRP A 71 12.10 -9.42 18.75
N GLY A 72 11.19 -10.35 18.56
CA GLY A 72 11.27 -11.66 19.21
C GLY A 72 12.51 -12.41 18.78
N TYR A 73 12.99 -13.31 19.62
CA TYR A 73 14.18 -14.12 19.33
C TYR A 73 13.86 -15.32 18.42
N GLY A 74 12.56 -15.65 18.27
CA GLY A 74 12.07 -16.81 17.52
C GLY A 74 11.88 -18.06 18.38
N ASP A 75 12.05 -17.95 19.70
CA ASP A 75 11.80 -19.02 20.67
C ASP A 75 10.59 -18.74 21.56
N GLU A 76 9.82 -17.71 21.23
CA GLU A 76 8.59 -17.39 21.93
C GLU A 76 7.57 -18.54 21.74
N PRO A 77 7.03 -19.11 22.84
CA PRO A 77 6.08 -20.19 22.69
C PRO A 77 4.76 -19.69 22.10
N GLU A 78 4.13 -20.47 21.23
CA GLU A 78 2.87 -20.12 20.58
C GLU A 78 1.75 -19.84 21.60
N SER A 79 1.85 -20.43 22.80
CA SER A 79 0.89 -20.25 23.89
C SER A 79 0.80 -18.81 24.42
N VAL A 80 1.79 -17.95 24.18
CA VAL A 80 1.72 -16.54 24.59
C VAL A 80 0.77 -15.72 23.71
N PHE A 81 0.52 -16.15 22.47
CA PHE A 81 -0.42 -15.48 21.59
C PHE A 81 -1.87 -15.81 21.97
N ASN A 82 -2.48 -14.97 22.79
CA ASN A 82 -3.84 -15.18 23.27
C ASN A 82 -4.58 -13.85 23.47
N PRO A 83 -4.95 -13.14 22.41
CA PRO A 83 -5.75 -11.92 22.53
C PRO A 83 -7.10 -12.22 23.17
N THR A 84 -7.46 -11.45 24.22
CA THR A 84 -8.63 -11.72 25.06
C THR A 84 -9.95 -11.21 24.48
N ASP A 85 -9.88 -10.25 23.55
CA ASP A 85 -11.05 -9.57 22.99
C ASP A 85 -10.76 -9.09 21.55
N PHE A 86 -10.20 -9.98 20.72
CA PHE A 86 -9.84 -9.67 19.36
C PHE A 86 -11.06 -9.27 18.51
N ASP A 87 -11.00 -8.07 17.96
CA ASP A 87 -12.09 -7.48 17.18
C ASP A 87 -11.54 -6.81 15.90
N ALA A 88 -11.51 -7.59 14.81
CA ALA A 88 -11.08 -7.10 13.50
C ALA A 88 -11.95 -5.95 12.98
N ASP A 89 -13.25 -5.98 13.28
CA ASP A 89 -14.19 -4.91 12.92
C ASP A 89 -13.84 -3.58 13.61
N GLN A 90 -13.46 -3.62 14.90
CA GLN A 90 -13.03 -2.42 15.62
C GLN A 90 -11.74 -1.87 15.03
N ILE A 91 -10.75 -2.72 14.76
CA ILE A 91 -9.46 -2.31 14.16
C ILE A 91 -9.71 -1.60 12.82
N VAL A 92 -10.43 -2.26 11.92
CA VAL A 92 -10.64 -1.76 10.55
C VAL A 92 -11.55 -0.53 10.53
N ARG A 93 -12.61 -0.49 11.38
CA ARG A 93 -13.45 0.72 11.50
C ARG A 93 -12.65 1.91 12.04
N THR A 94 -11.79 1.70 13.04
CA THR A 94 -10.96 2.77 13.57
C THR A 94 -10.05 3.35 12.47
N ALA A 95 -9.42 2.51 11.67
CA ALA A 95 -8.61 2.94 10.53
C ALA A 95 -9.43 3.70 9.48
N ARG A 96 -10.59 3.17 9.07
CA ARG A 96 -11.52 3.85 8.14
C ARG A 96 -11.96 5.21 8.67
N ASP A 97 -12.37 5.26 9.92
CA ASP A 97 -12.90 6.47 10.54
C ASP A 97 -11.79 7.52 10.74
N ALA A 98 -10.53 7.09 10.87
CA ALA A 98 -9.34 7.93 10.79
C ALA A 98 -9.03 8.42 9.35
N GLY A 99 -9.73 7.89 8.35
CA GLY A 99 -9.57 8.22 6.94
C GLY A 99 -8.41 7.51 6.25
N MET A 100 -8.01 6.37 6.77
CA MET A 100 -7.11 5.45 6.08
C MET A 100 -7.84 4.78 4.91
N THR A 101 -7.12 4.51 3.84
CA THR A 101 -7.65 3.91 2.60
C THR A 101 -7.33 2.42 2.48
N GLY A 102 -6.44 1.91 3.30
CA GLY A 102 -6.02 0.52 3.36
C GLY A 102 -5.32 0.17 4.66
N LEU A 103 -5.05 -1.13 4.84
CA LEU A 103 -4.27 -1.66 5.97
C LEU A 103 -3.31 -2.74 5.47
N ILE A 104 -2.08 -2.70 5.94
CA ILE A 104 -1.09 -3.78 5.79
C ILE A 104 -0.97 -4.48 7.13
N LEU A 105 -1.04 -5.81 7.13
CA LEU A 105 -0.87 -6.64 8.32
C LEU A 105 0.49 -7.34 8.29
N THR A 106 1.24 -7.29 9.39
CA THR A 106 2.42 -8.14 9.59
C THR A 106 1.99 -9.59 9.80
N CYS A 107 1.74 -10.31 8.70
CA CYS A 107 1.27 -11.71 8.76
C CYS A 107 2.30 -12.63 9.45
N LYS A 108 3.59 -12.33 9.29
CA LYS A 108 4.71 -12.95 9.99
C LYS A 108 5.83 -11.92 10.13
N HIS A 109 6.24 -11.59 11.36
CA HIS A 109 7.39 -10.74 11.63
C HIS A 109 8.68 -11.56 11.78
N HIS A 110 9.79 -10.97 12.22
CA HIS A 110 11.09 -11.63 12.37
C HIS A 110 11.09 -12.78 13.40
N ASP A 111 10.14 -12.75 14.34
CA ASP A 111 9.92 -13.86 15.32
C ASP A 111 9.52 -15.18 14.63
N GLY A 112 9.06 -15.13 13.39
CA GLY A 112 8.64 -16.29 12.61
C GLY A 112 7.22 -16.77 12.91
N PHE A 113 6.48 -16.12 13.84
CA PHE A 113 5.13 -16.53 14.20
C PHE A 113 4.12 -16.12 13.13
N CYS A 114 3.37 -17.09 12.60
CA CYS A 114 2.39 -16.89 11.58
C CYS A 114 1.00 -16.58 12.17
N LEU A 115 0.41 -15.44 11.77
CA LEU A 115 -0.94 -15.03 12.15
C LEU A 115 -2.06 -15.79 11.44
N TRP A 116 -1.71 -16.76 10.61
CA TRP A 116 -2.63 -17.69 9.93
C TRP A 116 -2.20 -19.13 10.16
N PRO A 117 -3.08 -20.12 10.02
CA PRO A 117 -2.77 -21.52 10.21
C PRO A 117 -1.95 -22.09 9.04
N SER A 118 -0.73 -21.59 8.86
CA SER A 118 0.19 -22.01 7.79
C SER A 118 0.40 -23.53 7.80
N ARG A 119 0.43 -24.13 6.62
CA ARG A 119 0.70 -25.55 6.44
C ARG A 119 2.18 -25.89 6.56
N TYR A 120 3.04 -24.87 6.55
CA TYR A 120 4.48 -25.03 6.43
C TYR A 120 5.23 -24.86 7.76
N THR A 121 4.55 -24.40 8.81
CA THR A 121 5.15 -24.27 10.15
C THR A 121 4.15 -24.61 11.24
N GLU A 122 4.68 -25.11 12.36
CA GLU A 122 3.91 -25.24 13.62
C GLU A 122 3.91 -23.93 14.43
N HIS A 123 4.87 -23.02 14.16
CA HIS A 123 4.97 -21.73 14.86
C HIS A 123 3.94 -20.75 14.31
N SER A 124 2.68 -20.91 14.76
CA SER A 124 1.54 -20.14 14.25
C SER A 124 0.34 -20.17 15.20
N VAL A 125 -0.67 -19.36 14.87
CA VAL A 125 -1.95 -19.31 15.61
C VAL A 125 -2.62 -20.67 15.81
N LYS A 126 -2.36 -21.66 14.96
CA LYS A 126 -2.96 -23.00 15.10
C LYS A 126 -2.51 -23.75 16.36
N ASN A 127 -1.35 -23.41 16.92
CA ASN A 127 -0.83 -23.97 18.15
C ASN A 127 -0.95 -23.01 19.36
N SER A 128 -1.58 -21.85 19.15
CA SER A 128 -1.91 -20.93 20.24
C SER A 128 -3.22 -21.36 20.95
N PRO A 129 -3.45 -20.96 22.20
CA PRO A 129 -4.73 -21.17 22.87
C PRO A 129 -5.86 -20.32 22.31
N TRP A 130 -5.53 -19.27 21.55
CA TRP A 130 -6.51 -18.37 20.99
C TRP A 130 -7.50 -19.11 20.08
N ARG A 131 -8.79 -18.98 20.40
CA ARG A 131 -9.90 -19.68 19.71
C ARG A 131 -9.68 -21.19 19.59
N GLY A 132 -8.94 -21.81 20.56
CA GLY A 132 -8.63 -23.23 20.55
C GLY A 132 -7.81 -23.68 19.34
N GLY A 133 -6.91 -22.82 18.85
CA GLY A 133 -6.06 -23.10 17.68
C GLY A 133 -6.78 -22.97 16.32
N LYS A 134 -8.01 -22.45 16.28
CA LYS A 134 -8.83 -22.28 15.06
C LYS A 134 -8.85 -20.83 14.58
N GLY A 135 -8.02 -19.95 15.15
CA GLY A 135 -7.95 -18.56 14.77
C GLY A 135 -7.21 -18.36 13.45
N ASP A 136 -7.56 -17.29 12.74
CA ASP A 136 -6.89 -16.81 11.53
C ASP A 136 -7.02 -15.27 11.50
N VAL A 137 -6.01 -14.58 12.04
CA VAL A 137 -6.02 -13.10 12.11
C VAL A 137 -6.00 -12.49 10.71
N VAL A 138 -5.27 -13.13 9.78
CA VAL A 138 -5.18 -12.65 8.39
C VAL A 138 -6.55 -12.69 7.73
N ARG A 139 -7.31 -13.76 7.95
CA ARG A 139 -8.69 -13.91 7.46
C ARG A 139 -9.60 -12.84 8.05
N ASP A 140 -9.58 -12.71 9.36
CA ASP A 140 -10.46 -11.77 10.06
C ASP A 140 -10.23 -10.32 9.62
N ILE A 141 -8.96 -9.88 9.50
CA ILE A 141 -8.62 -8.52 9.06
C ILE A 141 -8.93 -8.34 7.57
N SER A 142 -8.61 -9.31 6.69
CA SER A 142 -8.90 -9.19 5.25
C SER A 142 -10.40 -9.12 4.96
N ASP A 143 -11.21 -9.90 5.70
CA ASP A 143 -12.67 -9.88 5.56
C ASP A 143 -13.25 -8.57 6.10
N ALA A 144 -12.75 -8.06 7.23
CA ALA A 144 -13.15 -6.76 7.76
C ALA A 144 -12.75 -5.62 6.79
N CYS A 145 -11.55 -5.63 6.20
CA CYS A 145 -11.15 -4.66 5.17
C CYS A 145 -12.15 -4.65 4.01
N ARG A 146 -12.49 -5.82 3.49
CA ARG A 146 -13.50 -5.95 2.42
C ARG A 146 -14.87 -5.42 2.84
N LYS A 147 -15.31 -5.73 4.06
CA LYS A 147 -16.58 -5.27 4.63
C LYS A 147 -16.66 -3.74 4.73
N TYR A 148 -15.57 -3.09 5.09
CA TYR A 148 -15.54 -1.65 5.33
C TYR A 148 -14.94 -0.84 4.17
N GLY A 149 -14.62 -1.50 3.05
CA GLY A 149 -14.14 -0.84 1.84
C GLY A 149 -12.68 -0.37 1.89
N LEU A 150 -11.85 -0.93 2.77
CA LEU A 150 -10.42 -0.68 2.81
C LEU A 150 -9.67 -1.69 1.94
N ARG A 151 -8.56 -1.25 1.36
CA ARG A 151 -7.63 -2.15 0.70
C ARG A 151 -6.84 -2.95 1.74
N PHE A 152 -6.48 -4.18 1.39
CA PHE A 152 -5.73 -5.07 2.26
C PHE A 152 -4.37 -5.41 1.66
N GLY A 153 -3.33 -5.25 2.44
CA GLY A 153 -1.95 -5.63 2.13
C GLY A 153 -1.38 -6.61 3.15
N VAL A 154 -0.32 -7.30 2.74
CA VAL A 154 0.37 -8.29 3.57
C VAL A 154 1.85 -7.98 3.68
N TYR A 155 2.38 -8.09 4.88
CA TYR A 155 3.81 -8.11 5.17
C TYR A 155 4.21 -9.55 5.54
N LEU A 156 5.24 -10.06 4.90
CA LEU A 156 5.83 -11.35 5.23
C LEU A 156 7.34 -11.17 5.39
N SER A 157 7.84 -11.18 6.64
CA SER A 157 9.26 -11.03 6.90
C SER A 157 10.09 -12.06 6.16
N PRO A 158 11.09 -11.64 5.37
CA PRO A 158 12.04 -12.55 4.77
C PRO A 158 12.97 -13.17 5.80
N TRP A 159 13.28 -12.43 6.87
CA TRP A 159 14.05 -12.96 7.99
C TRP A 159 13.13 -13.71 8.95
N ASP A 160 13.53 -14.91 9.33
CA ASP A 160 12.78 -15.79 10.22
C ASP A 160 13.73 -16.36 11.28
N ARG A 161 13.64 -15.83 12.48
CA ARG A 161 14.50 -16.20 13.60
C ARG A 161 14.10 -17.52 14.24
N ASN A 162 12.91 -18.05 13.94
CA ASN A 162 12.44 -19.34 14.41
C ASN A 162 12.92 -20.49 13.52
N HIS A 163 12.90 -20.31 12.18
CA HIS A 163 13.01 -21.42 11.24
C HIS A 163 14.43 -22.02 11.20
N LYS A 164 14.54 -23.33 11.44
CA LYS A 164 15.81 -24.06 11.48
C LYS A 164 16.65 -24.00 10.19
N ASP A 165 16.00 -23.88 9.04
CA ASP A 165 16.67 -23.86 7.74
C ASP A 165 16.96 -22.45 7.21
N TYR A 166 16.72 -21.38 8.00
CA TYR A 166 17.07 -20.02 7.59
C TYR A 166 18.56 -19.96 7.19
N GLY A 167 18.87 -19.34 6.08
CA GLY A 167 20.21 -19.29 5.49
C GLY A 167 20.46 -20.39 4.45
N SER A 168 19.52 -21.31 4.22
CA SER A 168 19.60 -22.35 3.18
C SER A 168 18.57 -22.17 2.08
N THR A 169 18.74 -22.85 0.95
CA THR A 169 17.77 -22.84 -0.17
C THR A 169 16.42 -23.46 0.21
N ALA A 170 16.39 -24.40 1.18
CA ALA A 170 15.16 -24.98 1.68
C ALA A 170 14.26 -23.92 2.34
N TYR A 171 14.86 -22.96 3.07
CA TYR A 171 14.10 -21.85 3.62
C TYR A 171 13.47 -20.96 2.55
N VAL A 172 14.16 -20.66 1.47
CA VAL A 172 13.61 -19.84 0.39
C VAL A 172 12.36 -20.48 -0.23
N THR A 173 12.39 -21.82 -0.37
CA THR A 173 11.22 -22.59 -0.82
C THR A 173 10.07 -22.49 0.20
N TYR A 174 10.36 -22.65 1.50
CA TYR A 174 9.40 -22.49 2.58
C TYR A 174 8.78 -21.08 2.58
N TYR A 175 9.60 -20.04 2.49
CA TYR A 175 9.17 -18.65 2.43
C TYR A 175 8.21 -18.37 1.28
N ARG A 176 8.56 -18.83 0.06
CA ARG A 176 7.72 -18.68 -1.13
C ARG A 176 6.40 -19.48 -1.03
N ASN A 177 6.41 -20.62 -0.34
CA ASN A 177 5.18 -21.38 -0.09
C ASN A 177 4.24 -20.64 0.87
N GLN A 178 4.76 -20.02 1.94
CA GLN A 178 3.99 -19.15 2.81
C GLN A 178 3.45 -17.92 2.07
N LEU A 179 4.27 -17.28 1.24
CA LEU A 179 3.84 -16.17 0.41
C LEU A 179 2.69 -16.59 -0.52
N ARG A 180 2.79 -17.78 -1.13
CA ARG A 180 1.70 -18.34 -1.96
C ARG A 180 0.41 -18.53 -1.16
N GLU A 181 0.46 -19.02 0.08
CA GLU A 181 -0.73 -19.11 0.94
C GLU A 181 -1.39 -17.75 1.11
N LEU A 182 -0.63 -16.71 1.44
CA LEU A 182 -1.15 -15.37 1.62
C LEU A 182 -1.75 -14.78 0.33
N LEU A 183 -1.11 -15.01 -0.80
CA LEU A 183 -1.55 -14.46 -2.09
C LEU A 183 -2.74 -15.18 -2.72
N THR A 184 -3.10 -16.39 -2.24
CA THR A 184 -4.18 -17.19 -2.83
C THR A 184 -5.40 -17.34 -1.94
N ASN A 185 -5.26 -17.20 -0.61
CA ASN A 185 -6.33 -17.56 0.29
C ASN A 185 -7.16 -16.36 0.82
N TYR A 186 -6.67 -15.12 0.71
CA TYR A 186 -7.22 -13.97 1.42
C TYR A 186 -7.85 -12.90 0.51
N GLY A 187 -8.08 -13.24 -0.76
CA GLY A 187 -8.69 -12.35 -1.75
C GLY A 187 -7.71 -11.38 -2.39
N PRO A 188 -8.19 -10.25 -2.91
CA PRO A 188 -7.32 -9.27 -3.56
C PRO A 188 -6.35 -8.64 -2.57
N ILE A 189 -5.06 -8.64 -2.92
CA ILE A 189 -3.99 -7.98 -2.16
C ILE A 189 -3.60 -6.70 -2.90
N SER A 190 -3.57 -5.58 -2.19
CA SER A 190 -3.18 -4.29 -2.75
C SER A 190 -1.69 -4.04 -2.70
N GLU A 191 -1.03 -4.59 -1.69
CA GLU A 191 0.41 -4.40 -1.45
C GLU A 191 1.02 -5.62 -0.79
N VAL A 192 2.24 -5.97 -1.24
CA VAL A 192 3.09 -6.98 -0.60
C VAL A 192 4.35 -6.29 -0.12
N TRP A 193 4.55 -6.32 1.19
CA TRP A 193 5.61 -5.60 1.87
C TRP A 193 6.78 -6.53 2.25
N PHE A 194 7.94 -6.26 1.71
CA PHE A 194 9.18 -7.01 1.93
C PHE A 194 10.15 -6.18 2.74
N ASP A 195 10.41 -6.62 3.98
CA ASP A 195 11.34 -5.96 4.88
C ASP A 195 12.80 -6.14 4.43
N GLY A 196 13.58 -5.08 4.56
CA GLY A 196 15.01 -5.09 4.30
C GLY A 196 15.84 -5.73 5.43
N ALA A 197 15.27 -5.91 6.63
CA ALA A 197 15.96 -6.56 7.74
C ALA A 197 16.17 -8.06 7.43
N ASN A 198 17.39 -8.51 7.57
CA ASN A 198 17.75 -9.88 7.26
C ASN A 198 19.07 -10.29 7.90
N GLY A 199 19.11 -11.54 8.37
CA GLY A 199 20.29 -12.11 9.00
C GLY A 199 20.60 -11.53 10.38
N GLY A 200 21.15 -12.31 11.23
CA GLY A 200 21.46 -11.93 12.61
C GLY A 200 21.38 -13.13 13.55
N ASP A 201 21.33 -12.85 14.82
CA ASP A 201 21.10 -13.85 15.87
C ASP A 201 19.64 -14.31 15.88
N GLY A 202 19.41 -15.55 16.29
CA GLY A 202 18.07 -16.12 16.38
C GLY A 202 18.07 -17.52 16.97
N TYR A 203 16.87 -18.02 17.25
CA TYR A 203 16.64 -19.36 17.78
C TYR A 203 17.00 -20.45 16.77
N TYR A 204 16.57 -20.29 15.51
CA TYR A 204 16.86 -21.17 14.39
C TYR A 204 16.69 -22.66 14.72
N GLY A 205 15.51 -23.01 15.26
CA GLY A 205 15.19 -24.39 15.63
C GLY A 205 16.02 -24.95 16.78
N GLY A 206 16.57 -24.12 17.64
CA GLY A 206 17.40 -24.50 18.79
C GLY A 206 18.90 -24.29 18.62
N ALA A 207 19.36 -23.91 17.43
CA ALA A 207 20.77 -23.67 17.15
C ALA A 207 21.32 -22.45 17.94
N ARG A 208 20.47 -21.43 18.18
CA ARG A 208 20.80 -20.20 18.95
C ARG A 208 22.12 -19.57 18.50
N GLU A 209 22.19 -19.27 17.23
CA GLU A 209 23.41 -18.79 16.56
C GLU A 209 23.14 -17.51 15.77
N LYS A 210 24.20 -16.92 15.22
CA LYS A 210 24.10 -15.83 14.24
C LYS A 210 24.22 -16.40 12.84
N ARG A 211 23.24 -16.07 11.96
CA ARG A 211 23.26 -16.41 10.54
C ARG A 211 23.38 -15.16 9.69
N ILE A 212 24.37 -15.16 8.81
CA ILE A 212 24.59 -14.09 7.83
C ILE A 212 24.28 -14.67 6.46
N ILE A 213 23.55 -13.90 5.65
CA ILE A 213 23.21 -14.28 4.29
C ILE A 213 23.75 -13.23 3.30
N ASP A 214 23.95 -13.65 2.07
CA ASP A 214 24.18 -12.72 0.98
C ASP A 214 22.82 -12.10 0.57
N ARG A 215 22.61 -10.83 0.91
CA ARG A 215 21.36 -10.11 0.68
C ARG A 215 20.99 -10.01 -0.79
N LYS A 216 21.97 -9.97 -1.68
CA LYS A 216 21.80 -9.81 -3.11
C LYS A 216 21.27 -11.08 -3.78
N THR A 217 21.70 -12.25 -3.32
CA THR A 217 21.45 -13.52 -4.03
C THR A 217 20.57 -14.50 -3.27
N TYR A 218 20.64 -14.51 -1.93
CA TYR A 218 20.02 -15.55 -1.12
C TYR A 218 18.53 -15.75 -1.35
N TYR A 219 17.74 -14.67 -1.34
CA TYR A 219 16.28 -14.79 -1.45
C TYR A 219 15.79 -15.02 -2.88
N GLY A 220 16.62 -14.83 -3.90
CA GLY A 220 16.18 -14.89 -5.30
C GLY A 220 15.00 -13.94 -5.52
N TRP A 221 15.22 -12.65 -5.27
CA TRP A 221 14.16 -11.65 -5.26
C TRP A 221 13.35 -11.61 -6.55
N LYS A 222 14.03 -11.77 -7.69
CA LYS A 222 13.32 -11.75 -8.98
C LYS A 222 12.22 -12.82 -9.05
N GLU A 223 12.52 -14.06 -8.71
CA GLU A 223 11.57 -15.17 -8.73
C GLU A 223 10.48 -15.00 -7.67
N THR A 224 10.80 -14.35 -6.53
CA THR A 224 9.85 -14.03 -5.48
C THR A 224 8.87 -12.95 -5.94
N TRP A 225 9.36 -11.90 -6.61
CA TRP A 225 8.52 -10.86 -7.20
C TRP A 225 7.69 -11.37 -8.39
N ASP A 226 8.25 -12.24 -9.23
CA ASP A 226 7.51 -12.88 -10.32
C ASP A 226 6.33 -13.71 -9.79
N LEU A 227 6.50 -14.40 -8.64
CA LEU A 227 5.40 -15.10 -7.97
C LEU A 227 4.27 -14.17 -7.56
N VAL A 228 4.59 -13.03 -6.94
CA VAL A 228 3.59 -12.02 -6.59
C VAL A 228 2.89 -11.52 -7.83
N ARG A 229 3.65 -11.18 -8.87
CA ARG A 229 3.11 -10.65 -10.12
C ARG A 229 2.17 -11.61 -10.82
N GLN A 230 2.48 -12.91 -10.76
CA GLN A 230 1.63 -13.96 -11.31
C GLN A 230 0.31 -14.12 -10.55
N LEU A 231 0.35 -14.10 -9.21
CA LEU A 231 -0.81 -14.40 -8.37
C LEU A 231 -1.67 -13.17 -8.07
N GLN A 232 -1.05 -11.98 -7.98
CA GLN A 232 -1.70 -10.70 -7.65
C GLN A 232 -1.16 -9.59 -8.59
N PRO A 233 -1.50 -9.58 -9.88
CA PRO A 233 -0.92 -8.66 -10.87
C PRO A 233 -1.22 -7.19 -10.57
N GLY A 234 -2.28 -6.90 -9.82
CA GLY A 234 -2.67 -5.56 -9.39
C GLY A 234 -1.98 -5.05 -8.12
N ALA A 235 -1.31 -5.94 -7.37
CA ALA A 235 -0.59 -5.54 -6.17
C ALA A 235 0.67 -4.75 -6.51
N VAL A 236 0.97 -3.73 -5.71
CA VAL A 236 2.31 -3.14 -5.66
C VAL A 236 3.20 -3.96 -4.72
N MET A 237 4.49 -3.94 -4.99
CA MET A 237 5.49 -4.56 -4.13
C MET A 237 6.41 -3.48 -3.57
N PHE A 238 6.46 -3.44 -2.25
CA PHE A 238 7.38 -2.62 -1.49
C PHE A 238 8.65 -3.40 -1.16
N SER A 239 9.78 -2.76 -1.32
CA SER A 239 11.02 -3.02 -0.59
C SER A 239 11.87 -1.75 -0.61
N ASP A 240 13.03 -1.78 0.04
CA ASP A 240 13.97 -0.65 0.05
C ASP A 240 14.31 -0.16 -1.38
N VAL A 241 14.27 -1.07 -2.35
CA VAL A 241 14.73 -0.85 -3.73
C VAL A 241 13.64 -1.01 -4.79
N GLY A 242 12.40 -1.23 -4.39
CA GLY A 242 11.30 -1.50 -5.33
C GLY A 242 10.86 -2.97 -5.27
N PRO A 243 10.27 -3.56 -6.34
CA PRO A 243 10.27 -3.10 -7.74
C PRO A 243 9.17 -2.09 -8.11
N ASP A 244 8.17 -1.85 -7.26
CA ASP A 244 7.08 -0.92 -7.59
C ASP A 244 7.16 0.39 -6.78
N ILE A 245 7.48 0.29 -5.49
CA ILE A 245 7.60 1.40 -4.55
C ILE A 245 8.85 1.21 -3.70
N ARG A 246 9.45 2.31 -3.26
CA ARG A 246 10.65 2.28 -2.45
C ARG A 246 10.41 2.76 -1.03
N TRP A 247 11.22 2.31 -0.12
CA TRP A 247 11.32 2.93 1.19
C TRP A 247 11.88 4.36 1.08
N VAL A 248 11.32 5.28 1.88
CA VAL A 248 11.82 6.66 1.94
C VAL A 248 13.23 6.77 2.54
N GLY A 249 13.69 5.72 3.25
CA GLY A 249 15.03 5.65 3.82
C GLY A 249 15.14 6.10 5.29
N ASN A 250 14.01 6.27 5.98
CA ASN A 250 13.95 6.54 7.42
C ASN A 250 12.59 6.12 7.99
N GLU A 251 12.56 5.80 9.28
CA GLU A 251 11.34 5.46 10.04
C GLU A 251 10.72 6.68 10.76
N ASN A 252 11.14 7.89 10.39
CA ASN A 252 10.57 9.11 10.94
C ASN A 252 9.32 9.58 10.18
N GLY A 253 8.99 8.96 9.06
CA GLY A 253 7.85 9.28 8.23
C GLY A 253 8.03 10.54 7.38
N PHE A 254 9.25 10.98 7.10
CA PHE A 254 9.55 12.22 6.37
C PHE A 254 10.19 11.95 5.01
N ALA A 255 9.56 12.47 3.97
CA ALA A 255 10.18 12.61 2.67
C ALA A 255 11.01 13.92 2.59
N GLY A 256 11.95 14.00 1.66
CA GLY A 256 12.68 15.23 1.39
C GLY A 256 11.75 16.37 0.94
N GLU A 257 12.15 17.62 1.13
CA GLU A 257 11.38 18.79 0.66
C GLU A 257 11.03 18.69 -0.84
N THR A 258 11.93 18.09 -1.62
CA THR A 258 11.67 17.63 -2.98
C THR A 258 11.82 16.12 -2.99
N CYS A 259 10.74 15.40 -3.26
CA CYS A 259 10.73 13.94 -3.35
C CYS A 259 10.27 13.52 -4.74
N TRP A 260 11.23 13.09 -5.56
CA TRP A 260 10.99 12.60 -6.91
C TRP A 260 10.54 11.15 -6.88
N SER A 261 9.52 10.81 -7.67
CA SER A 261 9.16 9.40 -7.90
C SER A 261 10.16 8.65 -8.78
N PRO A 262 10.80 9.27 -9.80
CA PRO A 262 11.92 8.63 -10.47
C PRO A 262 13.08 8.39 -9.49
N TYR A 263 13.68 7.19 -9.58
CA TYR A 263 14.77 6.77 -8.72
C TYR A 263 15.59 5.64 -9.37
N THR A 264 16.89 5.63 -9.10
CA THR A 264 17.81 4.54 -9.47
C THR A 264 18.47 4.04 -8.20
N PRO A 265 17.96 2.95 -7.58
CA PRO A 265 18.58 2.41 -6.38
C PRO A 265 19.99 1.88 -6.70
N VAL A 266 20.90 2.04 -5.73
CA VAL A 266 22.29 1.61 -5.82
C VAL A 266 22.66 0.90 -4.54
N GLY A 267 23.34 -0.24 -4.62
CA GLY A 267 23.83 -0.98 -3.46
C GLY A 267 24.82 -0.16 -2.62
N GLU A 268 25.01 -0.53 -1.35
CA GLU A 268 25.93 0.16 -0.44
C GLU A 268 27.36 0.22 -1.02
N ASP A 269 27.77 -0.83 -1.73
CA ASP A 269 29.08 -0.93 -2.41
C ASP A 269 29.15 -0.18 -3.76
N GLY A 270 28.04 0.42 -4.19
CA GLY A 270 27.94 1.08 -5.51
C GLY A 270 27.55 0.14 -6.65
N GLY A 271 27.28 -1.14 -6.36
CA GLY A 271 26.83 -2.16 -7.32
C GLY A 271 25.31 -2.31 -7.36
N GLU A 272 24.86 -3.50 -7.77
CA GLU A 272 23.45 -3.86 -7.83
C GLU A 272 22.81 -3.81 -6.43
N PRO A 273 21.67 -3.14 -6.30
CA PRO A 273 20.94 -3.04 -5.02
C PRO A 273 20.14 -4.31 -4.74
N ALA A 274 19.81 -4.52 -3.44
CA ALA A 274 18.87 -5.52 -3.01
C ALA A 274 18.12 -5.03 -1.76
N PRO A 275 16.96 -5.59 -1.42
CA PRO A 275 16.32 -5.34 -0.13
C PRO A 275 17.32 -5.61 1.02
N GLY A 276 17.52 -4.59 1.86
CA GLY A 276 18.53 -4.61 2.93
C GLY A 276 19.96 -4.25 2.50
N ASP A 277 20.18 -3.92 1.22
CA ASP A 277 21.49 -3.48 0.69
C ASP A 277 21.27 -2.36 -0.33
N THR A 278 21.15 -1.13 0.17
CA THR A 278 21.02 0.07 -0.66
C THR A 278 21.49 1.33 0.07
N ARG A 279 21.75 2.38 -0.68
CA ARG A 279 22.10 3.70 -0.13
C ARG A 279 20.83 4.44 0.32
N TYR A 280 20.34 4.15 1.51
CA TYR A 280 19.06 4.64 2.04
C TYR A 280 18.86 6.15 1.95
N LYS A 281 19.91 6.95 2.17
CA LYS A 281 19.78 8.42 2.16
C LYS A 281 19.32 8.98 0.81
N GLU A 282 19.61 8.31 -0.29
CA GLU A 282 19.21 8.74 -1.63
C GLU A 282 17.70 8.51 -1.86
N GLY A 283 17.10 7.57 -1.13
CA GLY A 283 15.66 7.29 -1.15
C GLY A 283 14.80 8.46 -0.67
N ILE A 284 15.35 9.32 0.21
CA ILE A 284 14.61 10.45 0.80
C ILE A 284 14.13 11.45 -0.25
N THR A 285 14.98 11.75 -1.24
CA THR A 285 14.69 12.75 -2.28
C THR A 285 14.31 12.14 -3.62
N GLY A 286 14.70 10.88 -3.87
CA GLY A 286 14.68 10.34 -5.23
C GLY A 286 15.59 11.16 -6.17
N GLN A 287 15.38 11.03 -7.48
CA GLN A 287 16.25 11.64 -8.51
C GLN A 287 15.41 12.11 -9.70
N PRO A 288 15.56 13.35 -10.20
CA PRO A 288 14.79 13.85 -11.33
C PRO A 288 15.03 13.07 -12.63
N ASP A 289 16.22 12.47 -12.76
CA ASP A 289 16.69 11.66 -13.89
C ASP A 289 16.76 10.16 -13.57
N GLY A 290 16.09 9.73 -12.47
CA GLY A 290 16.02 8.34 -12.06
C GLY A 290 15.48 7.42 -13.16
N ARG A 291 16.03 6.22 -13.26
CA ARG A 291 15.74 5.25 -14.31
C ARG A 291 14.36 4.61 -14.19
N TYR A 292 13.87 4.43 -12.94
CA TYR A 292 12.64 3.73 -12.65
C TYR A 292 11.64 4.67 -11.97
N TRP A 293 10.34 4.44 -12.20
CA TRP A 293 9.30 5.09 -11.40
C TRP A 293 9.14 4.30 -10.11
N LEU A 294 9.70 4.81 -9.03
CA LEU A 294 9.69 4.21 -7.69
C LEU A 294 9.28 5.28 -6.67
N PRO A 295 7.97 5.58 -6.53
CA PRO A 295 7.50 6.55 -5.56
C PRO A 295 7.82 6.09 -4.14
N ALA A 296 8.00 7.05 -3.22
CA ALA A 296 8.41 6.78 -1.86
C ALA A 296 7.23 6.44 -0.96
N GLU A 297 7.40 5.44 -0.12
CA GLU A 297 6.57 5.18 1.04
C GLU A 297 7.29 5.65 2.31
N CYS A 298 6.56 6.39 3.16
CA CYS A 298 7.03 6.91 4.42
C CYS A 298 6.32 6.13 5.54
N ASP A 299 6.99 5.18 6.10
CA ASP A 299 6.52 4.38 7.22
C ASP A 299 6.94 5.01 8.55
N VAL A 300 6.04 4.99 9.53
CA VAL A 300 6.27 5.53 10.86
C VAL A 300 5.24 4.96 11.83
N SER A 301 5.64 4.73 13.08
CA SER A 301 4.69 4.31 14.10
C SER A 301 4.04 5.50 14.82
N ILE A 302 2.76 5.33 15.20
CA ILE A 302 2.05 6.29 16.06
C ILE A 302 2.64 6.33 17.47
N ARG A 303 3.34 5.27 17.88
CA ARG A 303 4.03 5.07 19.16
C ARG A 303 5.56 5.11 18.97
N PRO A 304 6.37 5.13 20.02
CA PRO A 304 7.82 4.94 19.89
C PRO A 304 8.20 3.60 19.27
N GLY A 305 7.57 2.49 19.70
CA GLY A 305 7.79 1.16 19.17
C GLY A 305 6.87 0.82 17.99
N TRP A 306 7.21 -0.26 17.26
CA TRP A 306 6.37 -0.83 16.20
C TRP A 306 5.27 -1.73 16.78
N PHE A 307 5.57 -2.47 17.86
CA PHE A 307 4.56 -3.24 18.59
C PHE A 307 3.94 -2.42 19.72
N TYR A 308 2.82 -2.92 20.23
CA TYR A 308 2.15 -2.29 21.38
C TYR A 308 2.91 -2.57 22.67
N HIS A 309 3.28 -1.50 23.37
CA HIS A 309 3.83 -1.50 24.73
C HIS A 309 2.95 -0.63 25.62
N GLN A 310 2.44 -1.21 26.72
CA GLN A 310 1.58 -0.45 27.65
C GLN A 310 2.30 0.76 28.26
N ALA A 311 3.61 0.66 28.48
CA ALA A 311 4.42 1.77 29.00
C ALA A 311 4.45 2.99 28.06
N GLU A 312 4.11 2.81 26.78
CA GLU A 312 4.08 3.87 25.75
C GLU A 312 2.71 4.54 25.60
N ASP A 313 1.70 4.19 26.40
CA ASP A 313 0.35 4.75 26.28
C ASP A 313 0.31 6.28 26.42
N SER A 314 1.23 6.87 27.18
CA SER A 314 1.39 8.32 27.31
C SER A 314 2.27 8.97 26.23
N LEU A 315 2.88 8.18 25.36
CA LEU A 315 3.84 8.62 24.32
C LEU A 315 3.25 8.56 22.90
N VAL A 316 1.96 8.31 22.78
CA VAL A 316 1.24 8.33 21.49
C VAL A 316 1.37 9.71 20.85
N LYS A 317 1.74 9.73 19.57
CA LYS A 317 1.85 10.98 18.81
C LYS A 317 0.54 11.76 18.83
N SER A 318 0.60 13.03 19.14
CA SER A 318 -0.55 13.93 19.14
C SER A 318 -1.08 14.14 17.71
N ALA A 319 -2.33 14.60 17.59
CA ALA A 319 -2.94 14.96 16.32
C ALA A 319 -2.11 15.97 15.51
N GLY A 320 -1.47 16.94 16.19
CA GLY A 320 -0.56 17.90 15.55
C GLY A 320 0.67 17.22 14.94
N GLN A 321 1.30 16.31 15.68
CA GLN A 321 2.44 15.55 15.16
C GLN A 321 2.05 14.64 13.99
N LEU A 322 0.89 14.00 14.03
CA LEU A 322 0.37 13.21 12.92
C LEU A 322 0.06 14.07 11.68
N PHE A 323 -0.42 15.29 11.89
CA PHE A 323 -0.64 16.25 10.81
C PHE A 323 0.67 16.70 10.16
N GLU A 324 1.70 16.99 10.96
CA GLU A 324 3.06 17.28 10.45
C GLU A 324 3.63 16.08 9.64
N LEU A 325 3.45 14.85 10.12
CA LEU A 325 3.82 13.64 9.37
C LEU A 325 3.12 13.59 8.01
N TYR A 326 1.82 13.87 7.96
CA TYR A 326 1.06 13.90 6.72
C TYR A 326 1.59 14.97 5.75
N LEU A 327 1.89 16.17 6.24
CA LEU A 327 2.47 17.24 5.42
C LEU A 327 3.87 16.91 4.91
N HIS A 328 4.67 16.21 5.72
CA HIS A 328 6.06 15.88 5.38
C HIS A 328 6.21 14.57 4.58
N SER A 329 5.14 13.80 4.44
CA SER A 329 5.07 12.61 3.59
C SER A 329 4.22 12.86 2.34
N VAL A 330 2.90 12.88 2.49
CA VAL A 330 1.93 13.08 1.39
C VAL A 330 2.11 14.46 0.75
N GLY A 331 2.27 15.51 1.55
CA GLY A 331 2.53 16.86 1.08
C GLY A 331 3.85 17.02 0.32
N ARG A 332 4.74 16.02 0.39
CA ARG A 332 6.03 15.99 -0.32
C ARG A 332 6.13 14.88 -1.38
N ASN A 333 4.98 14.44 -1.90
CA ASN A 333 4.89 13.41 -2.95
C ASN A 333 5.32 11.98 -2.49
N GLY A 334 5.26 11.69 -1.19
CA GLY A 334 5.33 10.35 -0.63
C GLY A 334 3.93 9.83 -0.27
N SER A 335 3.81 8.57 0.13
CA SER A 335 2.62 8.05 0.82
C SER A 335 2.93 7.87 2.30
N LEU A 336 1.92 8.02 3.15
CA LEU A 336 2.06 7.79 4.59
C LEU A 336 1.53 6.42 4.97
N LEU A 337 2.42 5.54 5.40
CA LEU A 337 2.09 4.26 6.06
C LEU A 337 2.24 4.44 7.57
N LEU A 338 1.12 4.65 8.28
CA LEU A 338 1.12 4.86 9.71
C LEU A 338 0.87 3.54 10.45
N ASN A 339 1.84 3.09 11.23
CA ASN A 339 1.66 1.93 12.07
C ASN A 339 0.84 2.26 13.32
N VAL A 340 -0.19 1.47 13.55
CA VAL A 340 -1.09 1.55 14.71
C VAL A 340 -1.23 0.15 15.30
N PRO A 341 -0.37 -0.24 16.24
CA PRO A 341 -0.33 -1.61 16.71
C PRO A 341 -1.53 -1.94 17.59
N PRO A 342 -2.22 -3.07 17.35
CA PRO A 342 -3.24 -3.57 18.27
C PRO A 342 -2.64 -3.93 19.64
N ASP A 343 -3.37 -3.63 20.71
CA ASP A 343 -2.98 -3.98 22.07
C ASP A 343 -3.15 -5.48 22.37
N ARG A 344 -2.78 -5.92 23.58
CA ARG A 344 -2.87 -7.33 23.98
C ARG A 344 -4.28 -7.92 23.97
N ARG A 345 -5.32 -7.08 23.92
CA ARG A 345 -6.69 -7.56 23.72
C ARG A 345 -6.95 -7.93 22.26
N GLY A 346 -6.18 -7.38 21.32
CA GLY A 346 -6.40 -7.45 19.88
C GLY A 346 -7.34 -6.36 19.38
N ARG A 347 -7.17 -5.12 19.87
CA ARG A 347 -7.91 -3.92 19.51
C ARG A 347 -6.98 -2.73 19.38
N ILE A 348 -7.38 -1.74 18.61
CA ILE A 348 -6.70 -0.43 18.65
C ILE A 348 -6.97 0.20 20.03
N ALA A 349 -5.90 0.60 20.71
CA ALA A 349 -5.96 1.21 22.02
C ALA A 349 -6.72 2.56 21.98
N ARG A 350 -7.32 2.93 23.11
CA ARG A 350 -8.13 4.14 23.19
C ARG A 350 -7.36 5.40 22.86
N GLN A 351 -6.12 5.50 23.33
CA GLN A 351 -5.25 6.66 23.13
C GLN A 351 -4.96 6.86 21.65
N ASP A 352 -4.64 5.78 20.95
CA ASP A 352 -4.38 5.78 19.51
C ASP A 352 -5.63 6.18 18.73
N SER A 353 -6.79 5.63 19.08
CA SER A 353 -8.05 5.99 18.45
C SER A 353 -8.40 7.47 18.62
N ILE A 354 -8.16 8.07 19.80
CA ILE A 354 -8.40 9.50 20.07
C ILE A 354 -7.47 10.34 19.17
N ALA A 355 -6.17 10.06 19.18
CA ALA A 355 -5.20 10.80 18.37
C ALA A 355 -5.53 10.73 16.87
N LEU A 356 -5.95 9.56 16.38
CA LEU A 356 -6.36 9.36 14.99
C LEU A 356 -7.61 10.17 14.62
N MET A 357 -8.65 10.20 15.47
CA MET A 357 -9.88 10.96 15.21
C MET A 357 -9.62 12.48 15.24
N GLU A 358 -8.80 12.95 16.18
CA GLU A 358 -8.38 14.34 16.22
C GLU A 358 -7.53 14.72 15.00
N PHE A 359 -6.61 13.87 14.58
CA PHE A 359 -5.85 14.04 13.33
C PHE A 359 -6.77 14.10 12.12
N ARG A 360 -7.74 13.19 12.01
CA ARG A 360 -8.76 13.23 10.95
C ARG A 360 -9.47 14.57 10.90
N SER A 361 -9.89 15.08 12.07
CA SER A 361 -10.55 16.38 12.17
C SER A 361 -9.65 17.54 11.70
N LEU A 362 -8.35 17.53 12.04
CA LEU A 362 -7.40 18.53 11.55
C LEU A 362 -7.25 18.49 10.04
N ARG A 363 -7.06 17.30 9.47
CA ARG A 363 -6.93 17.09 8.03
C ARG A 363 -8.16 17.54 7.26
N ASP A 364 -9.35 17.17 7.75
CA ASP A 364 -10.62 17.54 7.09
C ASP A 364 -10.87 19.06 7.14
N ARG A 365 -10.47 19.74 8.21
CA ARG A 365 -10.52 21.23 8.26
C ARG A 365 -9.52 21.87 7.31
N ALA A 366 -8.34 21.30 7.16
CA ALA A 366 -7.29 21.86 6.29
C ALA A 366 -7.58 21.66 4.80
N PHE A 367 -8.10 20.47 4.42
CA PHE A 367 -8.21 20.04 3.03
C PHE A 367 -9.65 19.74 2.58
N GLY A 368 -10.64 19.91 3.44
CA GLY A 368 -12.06 19.63 3.13
C GLY A 368 -12.66 20.55 2.05
N THR A 369 -12.02 21.67 1.74
CA THR A 369 -12.43 22.58 0.69
C THR A 369 -11.28 22.79 -0.29
N ASN A 370 -11.50 22.39 -1.54
CA ASN A 370 -10.55 22.69 -2.62
C ASN A 370 -10.68 24.18 -3.04
N LEU A 371 -9.76 25.02 -2.51
CA LEU A 371 -9.74 26.45 -2.81
C LEU A 371 -9.39 26.78 -4.27
N ALA A 372 -8.77 25.84 -4.99
CA ALA A 372 -8.44 26.00 -6.41
C ALA A 372 -9.60 25.62 -7.34
N ALA A 373 -10.65 24.95 -6.83
CA ALA A 373 -11.79 24.57 -7.64
C ALA A 373 -12.48 25.77 -8.26
N GLY A 374 -12.60 25.80 -9.59
CA GLY A 374 -13.21 26.90 -10.33
C GLY A 374 -12.34 28.15 -10.51
N SER A 375 -11.11 28.16 -9.97
CA SER A 375 -10.19 29.28 -10.16
C SER A 375 -9.63 29.31 -11.59
N ALA A 376 -9.39 30.51 -12.11
CA ALA A 376 -8.64 30.66 -13.37
C ALA A 376 -7.16 30.34 -13.14
N ALA A 377 -6.63 29.42 -13.92
CA ALA A 377 -5.21 29.06 -13.87
C ALA A 377 -4.46 29.61 -15.09
N THR A 378 -3.31 30.20 -14.86
CA THR A 378 -2.39 30.66 -15.91
C THR A 378 -1.02 30.02 -15.70
N ALA A 379 -0.32 29.73 -16.80
CA ALA A 379 1.04 29.22 -16.74
C ALA A 379 1.93 30.02 -17.70
N SER A 380 3.17 30.32 -17.26
CA SER A 380 4.17 30.97 -18.09
C SER A 380 4.65 30.07 -19.24
N THR A 381 4.66 28.76 -19.02
CA THR A 381 4.99 27.73 -20.01
C THR A 381 4.08 26.54 -19.84
N VAL A 382 3.69 25.91 -20.95
CA VAL A 382 2.86 24.71 -20.95
C VAL A 382 3.52 23.67 -21.85
N ARG A 383 3.70 22.47 -21.36
CA ARG A 383 4.20 21.36 -22.15
C ARG A 383 3.26 21.07 -23.34
N GLY A 384 3.81 20.89 -24.53
CA GLY A 384 3.03 20.67 -25.75
C GLY A 384 2.36 21.91 -26.32
N GLY A 385 2.64 23.12 -25.81
CA GLY A 385 2.12 24.39 -26.35
C GLY A 385 0.61 24.62 -26.17
N SER A 386 -0.06 23.81 -25.33
CA SER A 386 -1.51 23.87 -25.13
C SER A 386 -1.90 24.83 -24.00
N SER A 387 -2.48 25.97 -24.34
CA SER A 387 -3.02 26.92 -23.35
C SER A 387 -4.19 26.36 -22.52
N SER A 388 -4.84 25.28 -22.97
CA SER A 388 -5.96 24.64 -22.26
C SER A 388 -5.56 23.66 -21.17
N MET A 389 -4.30 23.23 -21.09
CA MET A 389 -3.80 22.39 -20.01
C MET A 389 -3.77 23.12 -18.66
N SER A 390 -3.67 24.45 -18.65
CA SER A 390 -3.76 25.25 -17.43
C SER A 390 -5.13 25.20 -16.74
N SER A 391 -6.21 24.94 -17.49
CA SER A 391 -7.57 24.84 -16.95
C SER A 391 -7.95 23.44 -16.43
N LEU A 392 -7.18 22.39 -16.77
CA LEU A 392 -7.42 21.01 -16.33
C LEU A 392 -6.98 20.76 -14.88
N VAL A 393 -5.92 21.43 -14.43
CA VAL A 393 -5.39 21.27 -13.05
C VAL A 393 -6.39 21.74 -11.98
N ALA A 394 -7.27 22.68 -12.32
CA ALA A 394 -8.28 23.19 -11.38
C ALA A 394 -9.58 22.35 -11.33
N ARG A 395 -9.70 21.29 -12.13
CA ARG A 395 -10.93 20.48 -12.24
C ARG A 395 -10.84 19.09 -11.63
N THR A 396 -9.64 18.66 -11.22
CA THR A 396 -9.45 17.32 -10.66
C THR A 396 -9.30 17.38 -9.16
N SER A 397 -10.36 17.19 -8.47
CA SER A 397 -10.49 16.58 -7.13
C SER A 397 -11.94 16.39 -6.79
#